data_f237f061f04507642b9c1da9b5989d77
#
_entry.id   f237f061f04507642b9c1da9b5989d77
#
_cell.length_a   1.000
_cell.length_b   1.000
_cell.length_c   1.000
_cell.angle_alpha   90.00
_cell.angle_beta   90.00
_cell.angle_gamma   90.00
#
_symmetry.space_group_name_H-M   'P 1'
#
loop_
_entity.id
_entity.type
_entity.pdbx_description
1 polymer ?
#
loop_
_entity_poly.entity_id
_entity_poly.type
_entity_poly.pdbx_seq_one_letter_code
_entity_poly.pdbx_strand_id
1 'polypeptide(L)'
;ASGDYKNDEAYTNLAKVEVDAINYFISKSNCAAMDGGLVIVAAGNDGKPLSSYPAALPQCISVCAVASDGLPAYYTNYSLGCNISAPGGEYYTGGKVDNDKGAILSTMPTVKIKQIDDDGTVSYTATDYGYMQGTSMACPHLSGVAALGLSYALKKGYHFSSDEIRSLLLSSVSA
;
A
#
# COMPACT_ATOMS: atom_id res chain seq x y z
N ALA A 1 -2.43 8.25 -12.04
CA ALA A 1 -1.18 8.22 -12.80
C ALA A 1 -0.02 7.87 -11.88
N SER A 2 0.30 6.59 -11.77
CA SER A 2 1.54 6.17 -11.09
C SER A 2 2.69 6.18 -12.10
N GLY A 3 3.88 6.59 -11.69
CA GLY A 3 5.04 6.60 -12.57
C GLY A 3 6.32 7.11 -11.92
N ASP A 4 7.40 7.01 -12.68
CA ASP A 4 8.72 7.52 -12.29
C ASP A 4 8.81 8.98 -12.72
N TYR A 5 8.74 9.89 -11.77
CA TYR A 5 8.94 11.33 -11.98
C TYR A 5 10.27 11.75 -11.37
N LYS A 6 10.88 12.79 -11.91
CA LYS A 6 12.20 13.24 -11.44
C LYS A 6 12.18 13.78 -10.01
N ASN A 7 11.06 14.38 -9.60
CA ASN A 7 10.85 14.94 -8.26
C ASN A 7 9.38 15.29 -8.04
N ASP A 8 9.03 15.71 -6.84
CA ASP A 8 7.67 16.10 -6.45
C ASP A 8 7.10 17.25 -7.28
N GLU A 9 7.94 18.21 -7.67
CA GLU A 9 7.52 19.35 -8.49
C GLU A 9 7.07 18.89 -9.88
N ALA A 10 7.85 18.02 -10.53
CA ALA A 10 7.51 17.47 -11.85
C ALA A 10 6.19 16.68 -11.81
N TYR A 11 5.97 15.90 -10.76
CA TYR A 11 4.72 15.19 -10.56
C TYR A 11 3.56 16.14 -10.29
N THR A 12 3.72 17.09 -9.36
CA THR A 12 2.68 18.05 -8.99
C THR A 12 2.21 18.88 -10.19
N ASN A 13 3.13 19.27 -11.06
CA ASN A 13 2.78 20.04 -12.26
C ASN A 13 1.97 19.23 -13.27
N LEU A 14 2.25 17.94 -13.42
CA LEU A 14 1.57 17.06 -14.36
C LEU A 14 0.26 16.46 -13.80
N ALA A 15 0.22 16.19 -12.51
CA ALA A 15 -0.89 15.52 -11.82
C ALA A 15 -1.58 16.44 -10.79
N LYS A 16 -1.64 17.74 -11.08
CA LYS A 16 -2.14 18.75 -10.13
C LYS A 16 -3.49 18.40 -9.51
N VAL A 17 -4.44 17.90 -10.29
CA VAL A 17 -5.78 17.55 -9.81
C VAL A 17 -5.71 16.42 -8.77
N GLU A 18 -4.84 15.42 -9.00
CA GLU A 18 -4.63 14.32 -8.07
C GLU A 18 -3.99 14.80 -6.76
N VAL A 19 -2.95 15.64 -6.86
CA VAL A 19 -2.28 16.22 -5.68
C VAL A 19 -3.22 17.12 -4.89
N ASP A 20 -4.00 17.96 -5.57
CA ASP A 20 -5.00 18.82 -4.93
C ASP A 20 -6.08 17.99 -4.22
N ALA A 21 -6.54 16.87 -4.82
CA ALA A 21 -7.49 15.97 -4.20
C ALA A 21 -6.93 15.27 -2.96
N ILE A 22 -5.67 14.81 -3.01
CA ILE A 22 -4.96 14.23 -1.86
C ILE A 22 -4.87 15.25 -0.72
N ASN A 23 -4.41 16.47 -1.01
CA ASN A 23 -4.28 17.53 -0.02
C ASN A 23 -5.63 17.94 0.58
N TYR A 24 -6.65 18.02 -0.26
CA TYR A 24 -8.02 18.29 0.18
C TYR A 24 -8.52 17.20 1.13
N PHE A 25 -8.35 15.92 0.77
CA PHE A 25 -8.74 14.79 1.62
C PHE A 25 -8.02 14.83 2.97
N ILE A 26 -6.70 15.00 2.98
CA ILE A 26 -5.90 15.06 4.22
C ILE A 26 -6.35 16.21 5.11
N SER A 27 -6.68 17.38 4.55
CA SER A 27 -6.99 18.59 5.32
C SER A 27 -8.47 18.73 5.69
N LYS A 28 -9.38 18.07 4.98
CA LYS A 28 -10.84 18.29 5.12
C LYS A 28 -11.62 17.07 5.60
N SER A 29 -11.02 15.87 5.53
CA SER A 29 -11.67 14.69 6.13
C SER A 29 -11.60 14.77 7.65
N ASN A 30 -12.52 14.10 8.30
CA ASN A 30 -12.50 13.89 9.74
C ASN A 30 -13.31 12.65 10.12
N CYS A 31 -13.07 12.15 11.30
CA CYS A 31 -13.89 11.14 11.94
C CYS A 31 -13.91 11.38 13.45
N ALA A 32 -14.68 10.60 14.20
CA ALA A 32 -14.81 10.78 15.65
C ALA A 32 -13.48 10.60 16.44
N ALA A 33 -12.47 10.00 15.84
CA ALA A 33 -11.17 9.75 16.48
C ALA A 33 -10.01 10.55 15.86
N MET A 34 -10.21 11.27 14.73
CA MET A 34 -9.14 11.96 14.03
C MET A 34 -9.65 13.13 13.20
N ASP A 35 -8.94 14.26 13.27
CA ASP A 35 -9.03 15.36 12.33
C ASP A 35 -8.06 15.13 11.16
N GLY A 36 -8.56 15.39 9.95
CA GLY A 36 -7.83 15.12 8.72
C GLY A 36 -7.99 13.68 8.22
N GLY A 37 -7.27 13.34 7.16
CA GLY A 37 -7.26 12.03 6.53
C GLY A 37 -5.86 11.43 6.41
N LEU A 38 -5.77 10.11 6.27
CA LEU A 38 -4.53 9.40 5.93
C LEU A 38 -4.61 8.89 4.50
N VAL A 39 -3.59 9.16 3.71
CA VAL A 39 -3.43 8.61 2.37
C VAL A 39 -2.27 7.62 2.38
N ILE A 40 -2.61 6.35 2.32
CA ILE A 40 -1.68 5.22 2.37
C ILE A 40 -1.60 4.63 0.97
N VAL A 41 -0.39 4.51 0.41
CA VAL A 41 -0.17 4.17 -0.99
C VAL A 41 0.91 3.10 -1.12
N ALA A 42 0.71 2.17 -2.04
CA ALA A 42 1.70 1.15 -2.38
C ALA A 42 2.94 1.78 -3.03
N ALA A 43 4.14 1.38 -2.60
CA ALA A 43 5.42 1.97 -3.04
C ALA A 43 5.76 1.69 -4.52
N GLY A 44 5.22 0.61 -5.09
CA GLY A 44 5.52 0.12 -6.43
C GLY A 44 6.30 -1.19 -6.43
N ASN A 45 6.30 -1.88 -7.57
CA ASN A 45 6.77 -3.26 -7.70
C ASN A 45 7.89 -3.41 -8.76
N ASP A 46 8.74 -2.39 -8.91
CA ASP A 46 9.77 -2.36 -9.94
C ASP A 46 11.18 -2.71 -9.42
N GLY A 47 11.31 -3.00 -8.11
CA GLY A 47 12.60 -3.25 -7.46
C GLY A 47 13.53 -2.04 -7.51
N LYS A 48 12.98 -0.81 -7.52
CA LYS A 48 13.74 0.42 -7.67
C LYS A 48 14.02 1.11 -6.33
N PRO A 49 15.15 1.86 -6.21
CA PRO A 49 15.51 2.58 -4.99
C PRO A 49 14.74 3.89 -4.81
N LEU A 50 13.46 3.90 -5.17
CA LEU A 50 12.55 5.03 -4.97
C LEU A 50 11.11 4.54 -4.96
N SER A 51 10.25 5.23 -4.24
CA SER A 51 8.81 5.00 -4.29
C SER A 51 8.20 5.60 -5.56
N SER A 52 7.21 4.94 -6.14
CA SER A 52 6.46 5.49 -7.26
C SER A 52 5.48 6.57 -6.78
N TYR A 53 5.13 7.53 -7.65
CA TYR A 53 4.08 8.50 -7.33
C TYR A 53 2.68 7.90 -7.49
N PRO A 54 1.72 8.33 -6.65
CA PRO A 54 1.78 9.39 -5.64
C PRO A 54 2.39 8.97 -4.29
N ALA A 55 2.80 7.72 -4.10
CA ALA A 55 3.33 7.23 -2.83
C ALA A 55 4.57 8.01 -2.35
N ALA A 56 5.41 8.49 -3.27
CA ALA A 56 6.60 9.29 -2.96
C ALA A 56 6.29 10.70 -2.42
N LEU A 57 5.05 11.19 -2.53
CA LEU A 57 4.68 12.49 -1.98
C LEU A 57 4.83 12.51 -0.46
N PRO A 58 5.42 13.57 0.13
CA PRO A 58 5.71 13.64 1.56
C PRO A 58 4.46 13.57 2.46
N GLN A 59 3.30 13.96 1.96
CA GLN A 59 2.02 13.86 2.67
C GLN A 59 1.37 12.47 2.60
N CYS A 60 1.86 11.57 1.73
CA CYS A 60 1.40 10.19 1.66
C CYS A 60 2.23 9.28 2.58
N ILE A 61 1.69 8.13 2.94
CA ILE A 61 2.43 7.05 3.59
C ILE A 61 2.68 5.96 2.55
N SER A 62 3.93 5.83 2.13
CA SER A 62 4.37 4.81 1.17
C SER A 62 4.63 3.48 1.85
N VAL A 63 4.02 2.39 1.33
CA VAL A 63 4.11 1.05 1.91
C VAL A 63 4.88 0.12 0.98
N CYS A 64 6.02 -0.37 1.47
CA CYS A 64 6.82 -1.40 0.83
C CYS A 64 6.34 -2.79 1.22
N ALA A 65 6.80 -3.82 0.50
CA ALA A 65 6.42 -5.19 0.74
C ALA A 65 7.53 -6.00 1.41
N VAL A 66 7.17 -6.78 2.44
CA VAL A 66 8.00 -7.85 2.98
C VAL A 66 7.41 -9.21 2.59
N ALA A 67 8.32 -10.17 2.36
CA ALA A 67 8.01 -11.56 2.08
C ALA A 67 7.73 -12.35 3.38
N SER A 68 7.35 -13.61 3.26
CA SER A 68 7.03 -14.49 4.38
C SER A 68 8.22 -14.82 5.29
N ASP A 69 9.45 -14.61 4.81
CA ASP A 69 10.69 -14.77 5.59
C ASP A 69 11.09 -13.49 6.36
N GLY A 70 10.29 -12.42 6.25
CA GLY A 70 10.55 -11.13 6.89
C GLY A 70 11.55 -10.24 6.15
N LEU A 71 12.05 -10.67 4.98
CA LEU A 71 12.94 -9.88 4.14
C LEU A 71 12.14 -9.01 3.17
N PRO A 72 12.74 -7.93 2.63
CA PRO A 72 12.10 -7.17 1.56
C PRO A 72 11.78 -8.07 0.36
N ALA A 73 10.55 -8.03 -0.12
CA ALA A 73 10.15 -8.77 -1.31
C ALA A 73 10.97 -8.30 -2.54
N TYR A 74 11.38 -9.24 -3.42
CA TYR A 74 12.30 -8.94 -4.52
C TYR A 74 11.83 -7.83 -5.46
N TYR A 75 10.52 -7.68 -5.57
CA TYR A 75 9.90 -6.68 -6.45
C TYR A 75 9.68 -5.33 -5.78
N THR A 76 9.76 -5.24 -4.44
CA THR A 76 9.38 -4.00 -3.74
C THR A 76 10.27 -2.83 -4.11
N ASN A 77 9.67 -1.68 -4.37
CA ASN A 77 10.43 -0.43 -4.37
C ASN A 77 10.90 -0.14 -2.94
N TYR A 78 12.04 0.53 -2.78
CA TYR A 78 12.72 0.73 -1.50
C TYR A 78 13.44 2.08 -1.42
N SER A 79 14.02 2.42 -0.26
CA SER A 79 14.82 3.63 -0.03
C SER A 79 13.99 4.92 -0.07
N LEU A 80 14.30 5.87 -0.98
CA LEU A 80 13.72 7.21 -0.99
C LEU A 80 12.20 7.20 -1.18
N GLY A 81 11.49 7.92 -0.32
CA GLY A 81 10.03 8.01 -0.35
C GLY A 81 9.29 6.78 0.19
N CYS A 82 10.01 5.73 0.60
CA CYS A 82 9.43 4.57 1.29
C CYS A 82 9.38 4.84 2.80
N ASN A 83 8.22 4.69 3.42
CA ASN A 83 8.04 5.06 4.82
C ASN A 83 7.97 3.86 5.76
N ILE A 84 7.33 2.77 5.34
CA ILE A 84 7.05 1.61 6.18
C ILE A 84 6.89 0.37 5.31
N SER A 85 7.12 -0.80 5.87
CA SER A 85 6.90 -2.08 5.20
C SER A 85 5.77 -2.86 5.87
N ALA A 86 5.04 -3.64 5.07
CA ALA A 86 3.99 -4.54 5.55
C ALA A 86 3.98 -5.84 4.73
N PRO A 87 3.31 -6.91 5.18
CA PRO A 87 3.23 -8.15 4.44
C PRO A 87 2.66 -7.95 3.03
N GLY A 88 3.48 -8.12 2.01
CA GLY A 88 3.09 -8.07 0.59
C GLY A 88 3.17 -9.42 -0.09
N GLY A 89 3.82 -10.38 0.57
CA GLY A 89 4.04 -11.74 0.09
C GLY A 89 5.04 -11.81 -1.05
N GLU A 90 5.44 -13.02 -1.35
CA GLU A 90 6.34 -13.33 -2.45
C GLU A 90 6.14 -14.78 -2.91
N TYR A 91 6.07 -15.01 -4.23
CA TYR A 91 5.98 -16.38 -4.79
C TYR A 91 7.32 -17.13 -4.77
N TYR A 92 8.43 -16.42 -4.55
CA TYR A 92 9.78 -16.98 -4.55
C TYR A 92 10.39 -16.84 -3.15
N THR A 93 10.26 -17.84 -2.32
CA THR A 93 10.89 -17.84 -1.00
C THR A 93 12.13 -18.74 -1.01
N GLY A 94 13.28 -18.20 -0.58
CA GLY A 94 14.54 -18.95 -0.53
C GLY A 94 15.02 -19.48 -1.88
N GLY A 95 14.73 -18.78 -2.99
CA GLY A 95 15.14 -19.16 -4.35
C GLY A 95 14.30 -20.28 -4.97
N LYS A 96 13.16 -20.61 -4.38
CA LYS A 96 12.20 -21.61 -4.90
C LYS A 96 10.83 -20.98 -5.11
N VAL A 97 10.12 -21.41 -6.15
CA VAL A 97 8.70 -21.07 -6.32
C VAL A 97 7.92 -21.79 -5.23
N ASP A 98 7.35 -21.05 -4.29
CA ASP A 98 6.60 -21.61 -3.15
C ASP A 98 5.09 -21.54 -3.39
N ASN A 99 4.64 -21.91 -4.59
CA ASN A 99 3.25 -22.18 -4.99
C ASN A 99 2.22 -21.56 -4.01
N ASP A 100 2.06 -20.25 -4.02
CA ASP A 100 1.10 -19.45 -3.24
C ASP A 100 1.35 -19.34 -1.72
N LYS A 101 2.09 -20.24 -1.07
CA LYS A 101 2.27 -20.22 0.38
C LYS A 101 2.98 -18.97 0.93
N GLY A 102 3.83 -18.35 0.12
CA GLY A 102 4.49 -17.08 0.47
C GLY A 102 3.65 -15.84 0.12
N ALA A 103 2.55 -16.00 -0.62
CA ALA A 103 1.71 -14.90 -1.07
C ALA A 103 0.58 -14.56 -0.07
N ILE A 104 -0.09 -13.46 -0.29
CA ILE A 104 -1.17 -12.95 0.57
C ILE A 104 -2.51 -13.51 0.10
N LEU A 105 -3.18 -14.26 0.97
CA LEU A 105 -4.54 -14.76 0.75
C LEU A 105 -5.57 -13.66 1.02
N SER A 106 -6.47 -13.45 0.09
CA SER A 106 -7.59 -12.52 0.27
C SER A 106 -8.84 -12.98 -0.51
N THR A 107 -9.95 -12.31 -0.25
CA THR A 107 -11.20 -12.52 -0.99
C THR A 107 -11.05 -12.07 -2.44
N MET A 108 -11.64 -12.83 -3.33
CA MET A 108 -11.69 -12.56 -4.76
C MET A 108 -13.14 -12.36 -5.20
N PRO A 109 -13.39 -11.66 -6.33
CA PRO A 109 -14.74 -11.57 -6.86
C PRO A 109 -15.33 -12.94 -7.16
N THR A 110 -16.54 -13.20 -6.70
CA THR A 110 -17.28 -14.46 -6.96
C THR A 110 -17.88 -14.52 -8.37
N VAL A 111 -17.83 -13.42 -9.10
CA VAL A 111 -18.27 -13.35 -10.50
C VAL A 111 -17.17 -13.82 -11.44
N LYS A 112 -17.53 -14.48 -12.54
CA LYS A 112 -16.58 -14.89 -13.56
C LYS A 112 -15.85 -13.66 -14.12
N ILE A 113 -14.53 -13.64 -13.93
CA ILE A 113 -13.66 -12.63 -14.50
C ILE A 113 -13.06 -13.19 -15.79
N LYS A 114 -13.20 -12.44 -16.87
CA LYS A 114 -12.53 -12.76 -18.13
C LYS A 114 -11.04 -12.48 -17.98
N GLN A 115 -10.22 -13.49 -18.17
CA GLN A 115 -8.76 -13.37 -18.29
C GLN A 115 -8.35 -13.63 -19.75
N ILE A 116 -7.39 -12.89 -20.21
CA ILE A 116 -6.78 -13.05 -21.53
C ILE A 116 -5.30 -13.28 -21.27
N ASP A 117 -4.83 -14.46 -21.57
CA ASP A 117 -3.43 -14.84 -21.42
C ASP A 117 -2.58 -14.23 -22.55
N ASP A 118 -1.26 -14.24 -22.40
CA ASP A 118 -0.32 -13.65 -23.37
C ASP A 118 -0.41 -14.27 -24.78
N ASP A 119 -0.90 -15.50 -24.89
CA ASP A 119 -1.16 -16.18 -26.15
C ASP A 119 -2.54 -15.89 -26.75
N GLY A 120 -3.33 -15.01 -26.10
CA GLY A 120 -4.69 -14.65 -26.52
C GLY A 120 -5.77 -15.62 -26.06
N THR A 121 -5.44 -16.65 -25.27
CA THR A 121 -6.43 -17.58 -24.71
C THR A 121 -7.34 -16.84 -23.73
N VAL A 122 -8.66 -17.04 -23.88
CA VAL A 122 -9.67 -16.46 -23.00
C VAL A 122 -10.13 -17.49 -22.01
N SER A 123 -9.87 -17.24 -20.73
CA SER A 123 -10.37 -18.05 -19.62
C SER A 123 -11.31 -17.25 -18.72
N TYR A 124 -12.12 -17.96 -17.93
CA TYR A 124 -13.01 -17.37 -16.94
C TYR A 124 -12.79 -18.07 -15.61
N THR A 125 -12.32 -17.33 -14.63
CA THR A 125 -12.15 -17.83 -13.26
C THR A 125 -13.16 -17.18 -12.32
N ALA A 126 -13.73 -17.99 -11.43
CA ALA A 126 -14.48 -17.51 -10.28
C ALA A 126 -13.95 -18.27 -9.08
N THR A 127 -13.31 -17.55 -8.16
CA THR A 127 -12.81 -18.09 -6.88
C THR A 127 -13.24 -17.17 -5.77
N ASP A 128 -13.61 -17.73 -4.62
CA ASP A 128 -13.97 -16.92 -3.44
C ASP A 128 -12.73 -16.33 -2.78
N TYR A 129 -11.59 -16.98 -2.94
CA TYR A 129 -10.29 -16.59 -2.38
C TYR A 129 -9.18 -16.81 -3.39
N GLY A 130 -8.13 -15.99 -3.29
CA GLY A 130 -6.95 -16.13 -4.13
C GLY A 130 -5.70 -15.58 -3.45
N TYR A 131 -4.55 -16.03 -3.91
CA TYR A 131 -3.25 -15.56 -3.46
C TYR A 131 -2.68 -14.54 -4.43
N MET A 132 -2.14 -13.45 -3.89
CA MET A 132 -1.48 -12.41 -4.66
C MET A 132 -0.23 -11.91 -3.93
N GLN A 133 0.72 -11.38 -4.68
CA GLN A 133 1.88 -10.67 -4.14
C GLN A 133 1.91 -9.24 -4.65
N GLY A 134 2.52 -8.33 -3.89
CA GLY A 134 2.70 -6.95 -4.30
C GLY A 134 2.64 -5.95 -3.16
N THR A 135 3.19 -4.76 -3.38
CA THR A 135 3.00 -3.61 -2.48
C THR A 135 1.50 -3.23 -2.38
N SER A 136 0.70 -3.61 -3.39
CA SER A 136 -0.77 -3.50 -3.36
C SER A 136 -1.42 -4.39 -2.31
N MET A 137 -0.77 -5.49 -1.88
CA MET A 137 -1.21 -6.36 -0.78
C MET A 137 -0.66 -5.84 0.56
N ALA A 138 0.51 -5.25 0.58
CA ALA A 138 1.09 -4.62 1.77
C ALA A 138 0.30 -3.38 2.22
N CYS A 139 -0.09 -2.52 1.30
CA CYS A 139 -0.80 -1.26 1.56
C CYS A 139 -2.08 -1.45 2.40
N PRO A 140 -3.01 -2.37 2.10
CA PRO A 140 -4.21 -2.58 2.90
C PRO A 140 -3.93 -3.16 4.29
N HIS A 141 -2.82 -3.85 4.53
CA HIS A 141 -2.42 -4.26 5.86
C HIS A 141 -2.19 -3.04 6.77
N LEU A 142 -1.41 -2.06 6.30
CA LEU A 142 -1.20 -0.82 7.05
C LEU A 142 -2.50 -0.02 7.23
N SER A 143 -3.34 0.02 6.20
CA SER A 143 -4.65 0.67 6.28
C SER A 143 -5.54 0.03 7.35
N GLY A 144 -5.52 -1.30 7.45
CA GLY A 144 -6.21 -2.06 8.49
C GLY A 144 -5.67 -1.77 9.90
N VAL A 145 -4.35 -1.70 10.05
CA VAL A 145 -3.70 -1.34 11.33
C VAL A 145 -4.09 0.08 11.75
N ALA A 146 -4.06 1.04 10.82
CA ALA A 146 -4.50 2.41 11.09
C ALA A 146 -5.96 2.47 11.54
N ALA A 147 -6.85 1.75 10.85
CA ALA A 147 -8.27 1.69 11.20
C ALA A 147 -8.51 1.06 12.57
N LEU A 148 -7.80 -0.01 12.91
CA LEU A 148 -7.85 -0.64 14.24
C LEU A 148 -7.35 0.31 15.32
N GLY A 149 -6.24 1.02 15.08
CA GLY A 149 -5.70 2.03 15.99
C GLY A 149 -6.69 3.16 16.26
N LEU A 150 -7.32 3.71 15.22
CA LEU A 150 -8.35 4.74 15.34
C LEU A 150 -9.61 4.23 16.07
N SER A 151 -10.04 2.99 15.79
CA SER A 151 -11.16 2.37 16.51
C SER A 151 -10.87 2.22 18.00
N TYR A 152 -9.63 1.82 18.35
CA TYR A 152 -9.20 1.74 19.74
C TYR A 152 -9.10 3.12 20.41
N ALA A 153 -8.57 4.12 19.70
CA ALA A 153 -8.50 5.50 20.15
C ALA A 153 -9.87 6.04 20.51
N LEU A 154 -10.84 5.85 19.60
CA LEU A 154 -12.25 6.25 19.84
C LEU A 154 -12.81 5.59 21.09
N LYS A 155 -12.60 4.27 21.26
CA LYS A 155 -13.06 3.53 22.46
C LYS A 155 -12.46 4.07 23.76
N LYS A 156 -11.24 4.62 23.69
CA LYS A 156 -10.53 5.21 24.85
C LYS A 156 -10.76 6.71 25.02
N GLY A 157 -11.51 7.34 24.16
CA GLY A 157 -11.76 8.78 24.18
C GLY A 157 -10.57 9.63 23.74
N TYR A 158 -9.63 9.04 22.98
CA TYR A 158 -8.53 9.78 22.35
C TYR A 158 -8.99 10.35 21.00
N HIS A 159 -8.46 11.51 20.69
CA HIS A 159 -8.64 12.19 19.41
C HIS A 159 -7.29 12.69 18.93
N PHE A 160 -6.99 12.48 17.66
CA PHE A 160 -5.69 12.75 17.06
C PHE A 160 -5.82 13.63 15.82
N SER A 161 -4.77 14.32 15.46
CA SER A 161 -4.56 14.84 14.10
C SER A 161 -4.05 13.73 13.18
N SER A 162 -4.16 13.93 11.87
CA SER A 162 -3.57 13.01 10.88
C SER A 162 -2.05 12.86 11.03
N ASP A 163 -1.34 13.95 11.41
CA ASP A 163 0.10 13.92 11.63
C ASP A 163 0.51 13.10 12.86
N GLU A 164 -0.29 13.15 13.93
CA GLU A 164 -0.05 12.34 15.13
C GLU A 164 -0.24 10.86 14.83
N ILE A 165 -1.33 10.47 14.14
CA ILE A 165 -1.53 9.07 13.74
C ILE A 165 -0.44 8.60 12.77
N ARG A 166 -0.07 9.43 11.79
CA ARG A 166 1.06 9.14 10.90
C ARG A 166 2.34 8.86 11.70
N SER A 167 2.67 9.73 12.63
CA SER A 167 3.86 9.59 13.48
C SER A 167 3.81 8.33 14.34
N LEU A 168 2.66 8.02 14.94
CA LEU A 168 2.45 6.79 15.71
C LEU A 168 2.65 5.54 14.84
N LEU A 169 2.05 5.49 13.65
CA LEU A 169 2.22 4.37 12.72
C LEU A 169 3.70 4.16 12.36
N LEU A 170 4.41 5.23 12.01
CA LEU A 170 5.82 5.14 11.59
C LEU A 170 6.79 4.85 12.74
N SER A 171 6.42 5.18 13.98
CA SER A 171 7.25 4.90 15.17
C SER A 171 6.93 3.57 15.86
N SER A 172 5.83 2.93 15.50
CA SER A 172 5.37 1.67 16.14
C SER A 172 5.96 0.40 15.54
N VAL A 173 6.88 0.52 14.61
CA VAL A 173 7.51 -0.62 13.92
C VAL A 173 8.82 -1.04 14.60
N SER A 174 9.12 -2.34 14.54
CA SER A 174 10.45 -2.85 14.87
C SER A 174 11.41 -2.57 13.71
N ALA A 175 12.63 -2.15 14.08
CA ALA A 175 13.73 -2.01 13.13
C ALA A 175 14.25 -3.39 12.71
#